data_2d8b805d552e307d426442eecbce22bb
#
_entry.id   2d8b805d552e307d426442eecbce22bb
#
_cell.length_a   1.000
_cell.length_b   1.000
_cell.length_c   1.000
_cell.angle_alpha   90.00
_cell.angle_beta   90.00
_cell.angle_gamma   90.00
#
_symmetry.space_group_name_H-M   'P 1'
#
loop_
_entity.id
_entity.type
_entity.pdbx_description
1 polymer ?
#
loop_
_entity_poly.entity_id
_entity_poly.type
_entity_poly.pdbx_seq_one_letter_code
_entity_poly.pdbx_strand_id
1 'polypeptide(L)'
;MLVMEGREKEKFYGSRVNSKSEKGKYVKSKYSPNVSNSDIAIDATIRAALKSKTSKNTELNKKNALKVDIKNEDIREKVRKHKARASVALVVDMSGSMLAEKKVNKIRGILERVIKNVNRNRDKLTVIGFKGRDSEVIIPSTKRPNSFLDKLDKITVGGTTPMASGLEKAIEILKNENKKGEFIPMLILLSDGMPNVGLTDSYNKKVRGSPINDVLAMGEELAENKIYTIIIDFEKKHKHGRNINMELAFLSNGRYYDLEEIYNPDIAIDKILTYERNML
;
A
#
# COMPACT_ATOMS: atom_id res chain seq x y z
N MET A 1 21.59 -5.09 3.46
CA MET A 1 20.23 -4.86 2.91
C MET A 1 20.27 -3.51 2.21
N LEU A 2 20.40 -3.51 0.89
CA LEU A 2 20.35 -2.29 0.09
C LEU A 2 18.90 -1.89 -0.10
N VAL A 3 18.50 -0.80 0.54
CA VAL A 3 17.17 -0.18 0.30
C VAL A 3 17.43 1.03 -0.58
N MET A 4 16.99 0.98 -1.84
CA MET A 4 17.00 2.16 -2.71
C MET A 4 15.68 2.90 -2.57
N GLU A 5 15.74 4.18 -2.23
CA GLU A 5 14.57 5.06 -2.17
C GLU A 5 14.39 5.74 -3.53
N GLY A 6 13.18 5.62 -4.12
CA GLY A 6 12.81 6.36 -5.32
C GLY A 6 12.76 7.88 -5.09
N ARG A 7 12.66 8.64 -6.18
CA ARG A 7 12.58 10.12 -6.16
C ARG A 7 11.32 10.59 -5.46
N GLU A 8 11.47 11.60 -4.58
CA GLU A 8 10.46 12.38 -3.88
C GLU A 8 9.37 11.62 -3.10
N LYS A 9 9.53 11.71 -1.76
CA LYS A 9 8.51 11.29 -0.80
C LYS A 9 7.37 12.30 -0.78
N GLU A 10 6.28 12.07 -1.52
CA GLU A 10 5.01 12.50 -0.95
C GLU A 10 4.78 11.63 0.29
N LYS A 11 4.82 12.26 1.47
CA LYS A 11 4.59 11.58 2.75
C LYS A 11 3.20 10.97 2.76
N PHE A 12 3.09 9.72 2.37
CA PHE A 12 1.97 8.90 2.79
C PHE A 12 2.09 8.77 4.31
N TYR A 13 1.13 9.29 5.01
CA TYR A 13 1.15 9.49 6.45
C TYR A 13 1.32 8.17 7.18
N GLY A 14 2.14 8.17 8.24
CA GLY A 14 2.41 7.03 9.10
C GLY A 14 1.17 6.30 9.61
N SER A 15 1.31 5.27 10.40
CA SER A 15 0.34 4.25 10.83
C SER A 15 -1.09 4.71 11.17
N ARG A 16 -1.39 6.01 11.07
CA ARG A 16 -2.72 6.61 11.28
C ARG A 16 -2.92 7.80 10.35
N VAL A 17 -3.89 7.70 9.47
CA VAL A 17 -4.30 8.75 8.54
C VAL A 17 -5.29 9.70 9.22
N ASN A 18 -5.18 11.02 8.94
CA ASN A 18 -6.20 11.98 9.33
C ASN A 18 -7.49 11.67 8.57
N SER A 19 -8.56 11.33 9.26
CA SER A 19 -9.84 11.07 8.64
C SER A 19 -10.60 12.39 8.44
N LYS A 20 -11.07 12.63 7.23
CA LYS A 20 -12.09 13.65 6.96
C LYS A 20 -13.51 13.17 7.33
N SER A 21 -13.66 11.89 7.70
CA SER A 21 -14.93 11.30 8.12
C SER A 21 -15.05 11.32 9.64
N GLU A 22 -16.28 11.23 10.16
CA GLU A 22 -16.57 11.14 11.60
C GLU A 22 -16.05 9.84 12.26
N LYS A 23 -15.47 8.93 11.47
CA LYS A 23 -14.90 7.66 11.94
C LYS A 23 -13.45 7.84 12.38
N GLY A 24 -13.08 7.19 13.49
CA GLY A 24 -11.71 7.20 14.01
C GLY A 24 -11.60 7.71 15.44
N LYS A 25 -10.41 7.51 16.05
CA LYS A 25 -10.15 7.96 17.41
C LYS A 25 -9.85 9.46 17.42
N TYR A 26 -10.54 10.23 18.26
CA TYR A 26 -10.19 11.63 18.55
C TYR A 26 -8.78 11.71 19.14
N VAL A 27 -7.90 12.46 18.52
CA VAL A 27 -6.48 12.55 18.91
C VAL A 27 -6.11 13.96 19.35
N LYS A 28 -6.59 14.98 18.62
CA LYS A 28 -6.36 16.39 18.93
C LYS A 28 -7.49 17.25 18.35
N SER A 29 -7.58 18.48 18.81
CA SER A 29 -8.44 19.51 18.22
C SER A 29 -7.62 20.49 17.40
N LYS A 30 -8.27 21.12 16.42
CA LYS A 30 -7.72 22.25 15.67
C LYS A 30 -8.76 23.38 15.59
N TYR A 31 -8.30 24.61 15.44
CA TYR A 31 -9.14 25.72 15.04
C TYR A 31 -9.52 25.56 13.56
N SER A 32 -10.79 25.83 13.23
CA SER A 32 -11.27 25.85 11.86
C SER A 32 -12.18 27.06 11.68
N PRO A 33 -11.84 27.99 10.77
CA PRO A 33 -12.67 29.18 10.54
C PRO A 33 -14.00 28.86 9.86
N ASN A 34 -14.06 27.76 9.11
CA ASN A 34 -15.26 27.27 8.42
C ASN A 34 -15.74 25.99 9.09
N VAL A 35 -16.54 26.14 10.13
CA VAL A 35 -17.10 24.99 10.85
C VAL A 35 -18.19 24.36 10.00
N SER A 36 -17.87 23.29 9.28
CA SER A 36 -18.89 22.37 8.82
C SER A 36 -19.39 21.57 10.02
N ASN A 37 -20.68 21.55 10.26
CA ASN A 37 -21.37 21.20 11.50
C ASN A 37 -21.14 19.81 12.11
N SER A 38 -20.18 19.01 11.67
CA SER A 38 -20.25 17.56 11.94
C SER A 38 -19.40 17.05 13.10
N ASP A 39 -18.29 17.70 13.48
CA ASP A 39 -17.41 17.06 14.47
C ASP A 39 -16.71 18.05 15.41
N ILE A 40 -17.51 18.75 16.22
CA ILE A 40 -17.02 19.75 17.18
C ILE A 40 -16.38 19.05 18.39
N ALA A 41 -15.18 19.49 18.77
CA ALA A 41 -14.48 19.09 19.98
C ALA A 41 -14.97 19.92 21.18
N ILE A 42 -16.08 19.48 21.79
CA ILE A 42 -16.77 20.23 22.85
C ILE A 42 -15.81 20.59 24.00
N ASP A 43 -15.00 19.64 24.46
CA ASP A 43 -14.01 19.83 25.54
C ASP A 43 -12.96 20.89 25.20
N ALA A 44 -12.45 20.88 23.97
CA ALA A 44 -11.46 21.84 23.51
C ALA A 44 -12.07 23.24 23.24
N THR A 45 -13.30 23.28 22.76
CA THR A 45 -14.07 24.52 22.56
C THR A 45 -14.32 25.23 23.89
N ILE A 46 -14.79 24.49 24.90
CA ILE A 46 -15.01 25.05 26.23
C ILE A 46 -13.70 25.58 26.84
N ARG A 47 -12.59 24.82 26.71
CA ARG A 47 -11.27 25.28 27.18
C ARG A 47 -10.81 26.55 26.45
N ALA A 48 -11.07 26.66 25.14
CA ALA A 48 -10.72 27.85 24.38
C ALA A 48 -11.52 29.07 24.87
N ALA A 49 -12.84 28.92 25.04
CA ALA A 49 -13.72 29.97 25.54
C ALA A 49 -13.35 30.44 26.97
N LEU A 50 -12.93 29.51 27.83
CA LEU A 50 -12.45 29.87 29.18
C LEU A 50 -11.12 30.61 29.14
N LYS A 51 -10.18 30.23 28.25
CA LYS A 51 -8.91 30.93 28.06
C LYS A 51 -9.09 32.37 27.54
N SER A 52 -9.99 32.56 26.61
CA SER A 52 -10.27 33.89 26.05
C SER A 52 -10.85 34.85 27.10
N LYS A 53 -11.59 34.35 28.09
CA LYS A 53 -12.12 35.14 29.21
C LYS A 53 -11.07 35.47 30.25
N THR A 54 -10.13 34.56 30.54
CA THR A 54 -9.09 34.82 31.57
C THR A 54 -8.08 35.87 31.10
N SER A 55 -7.92 36.07 29.80
CA SER A 55 -7.05 37.10 29.23
C SER A 55 -7.67 38.53 29.26
N LYS A 56 -8.97 38.64 29.50
CA LYS A 56 -9.68 39.94 29.61
C LYS A 56 -10.21 40.06 31.03
N ASN A 57 -9.37 40.56 31.94
CA ASN A 57 -9.71 40.87 33.35
C ASN A 57 -11.21 41.18 33.53
N THR A 58 -11.99 40.17 33.84
CA THR A 58 -13.39 40.35 34.21
C THR A 58 -13.57 39.74 35.59
N GLU A 59 -13.85 40.60 36.56
CA GLU A 59 -14.14 40.25 37.95
C GLU A 59 -15.13 39.08 37.99
N LEU A 60 -14.71 37.99 38.62
CA LEU A 60 -15.53 36.82 38.89
C LEU A 60 -16.62 37.17 39.90
N ASN A 61 -17.78 37.58 39.42
CA ASN A 61 -18.99 37.63 40.22
C ASN A 61 -19.38 36.23 40.67
N LYS A 62 -19.07 35.88 41.91
CA LYS A 62 -19.20 34.55 42.56
C LYS A 62 -20.64 34.03 42.69
N LYS A 63 -21.64 34.65 42.11
CA LYS A 63 -23.06 34.27 42.33
C LYS A 63 -23.84 33.74 41.15
N ASN A 64 -23.25 33.63 39.94
CA ASN A 64 -23.95 33.04 38.81
C ASN A 64 -23.22 31.80 38.33
N ALA A 65 -23.95 30.71 38.12
CA ALA A 65 -23.49 29.51 37.48
C ALA A 65 -22.62 29.87 36.27
N LEU A 66 -21.47 29.22 36.09
CA LEU A 66 -20.50 29.42 35.00
C LEU A 66 -21.18 29.40 33.63
N LYS A 67 -21.72 30.52 33.22
CA LYS A 67 -22.24 30.70 31.86
C LYS A 67 -21.04 30.87 30.94
N VAL A 68 -20.66 29.81 30.26
CA VAL A 68 -19.59 29.81 29.24
C VAL A 68 -20.21 30.34 27.95
N ASP A 69 -19.84 31.57 27.60
CA ASP A 69 -20.22 32.17 26.33
C ASP A 69 -19.18 31.73 25.26
N ILE A 70 -19.61 30.96 24.30
CA ILE A 70 -18.75 30.35 23.25
C ILE A 70 -18.90 31.22 22.00
N LYS A 71 -17.80 31.78 21.53
CA LYS A 71 -17.72 32.51 20.28
C LYS A 71 -17.26 31.61 19.13
N ASN A 72 -17.51 32.06 17.89
CA ASN A 72 -17.07 31.31 16.71
C ASN A 72 -15.55 31.06 16.68
N GLU A 73 -14.76 31.98 17.22
CA GLU A 73 -13.30 31.89 17.37
C GLU A 73 -12.84 30.79 18.36
N ASP A 74 -13.72 30.40 19.28
CA ASP A 74 -13.45 29.38 20.29
C ASP A 74 -13.71 27.96 19.77
N ILE A 75 -14.45 27.83 18.68
CA ILE A 75 -14.85 26.53 18.16
C ILE A 75 -13.65 25.74 17.66
N ARG A 76 -13.56 24.48 18.10
CA ARG A 76 -12.50 23.53 17.75
C ARG A 76 -13.12 22.29 17.12
N GLU A 77 -12.55 21.85 16.01
CA GLU A 77 -12.89 20.60 15.35
C GLU A 77 -12.04 19.46 15.88
N LYS A 78 -12.63 18.27 16.00
CA LYS A 78 -11.89 17.05 16.31
C LYS A 78 -11.02 16.65 15.13
N VAL A 79 -9.75 16.42 15.38
CA VAL A 79 -8.88 15.69 14.45
C VAL A 79 -8.91 14.22 14.84
N ARG A 80 -9.56 13.43 14.00
CA ARG A 80 -9.63 11.97 14.17
C ARG A 80 -8.54 11.30 13.37
N LYS A 81 -8.03 10.20 13.91
CA LYS A 81 -7.12 9.31 13.22
C LYS A 81 -7.67 7.91 13.25
N HIS A 82 -7.63 7.22 12.13
CA HIS A 82 -7.92 5.79 12.05
C HIS A 82 -6.69 5.05 11.52
N LYS A 83 -6.62 3.76 11.82
CA LYS A 83 -5.54 2.92 11.30
C LYS A 83 -5.70 2.82 9.79
N ALA A 84 -4.66 3.19 9.05
CA ALA A 84 -4.64 3.02 7.61
C ALA A 84 -4.82 1.54 7.26
N ARG A 85 -5.66 1.24 6.27
CA ARG A 85 -5.84 -0.09 5.70
C ARG A 85 -5.33 -0.06 4.29
N ALA A 86 -4.65 -1.13 3.87
CA ALA A 86 -4.14 -1.26 2.52
C ALA A 86 -5.04 -2.19 1.68
N SER A 87 -5.12 -1.91 0.39
CA SER A 87 -5.54 -2.88 -0.62
C SER A 87 -4.27 -3.37 -1.29
N VAL A 88 -3.85 -4.58 -0.94
CA VAL A 88 -2.60 -5.18 -1.39
C VAL A 88 -2.86 -6.03 -2.62
N ALA A 89 -2.21 -5.70 -3.74
CA ALA A 89 -2.08 -6.58 -4.90
C ALA A 89 -0.72 -7.27 -4.84
N LEU A 90 -0.71 -8.56 -4.60
CA LEU A 90 0.48 -9.39 -4.61
C LEU A 90 0.62 -10.04 -5.99
N VAL A 91 1.62 -9.59 -6.73
CA VAL A 91 1.92 -10.04 -8.10
C VAL A 91 3.09 -11.02 -8.03
N VAL A 92 2.87 -12.25 -8.50
CA VAL A 92 3.79 -13.36 -8.30
C VAL A 92 4.23 -13.95 -9.64
N ASP A 93 5.54 -14.02 -9.82
CA ASP A 93 6.14 -14.75 -10.93
C ASP A 93 5.96 -16.26 -10.74
N MET A 94 5.31 -16.88 -11.72
CA MET A 94 5.11 -18.33 -11.77
C MET A 94 5.78 -18.94 -13.01
N SER A 95 6.79 -18.26 -13.58
CA SER A 95 7.52 -18.70 -14.78
C SER A 95 8.41 -19.92 -14.52
N GLY A 96 9.04 -20.41 -15.61
CA GLY A 96 9.88 -21.61 -15.58
C GLY A 96 11.13 -21.47 -14.71
N SER A 97 11.68 -20.27 -14.55
CA SER A 97 12.80 -20.00 -13.64
C SER A 97 12.48 -20.30 -12.17
N MET A 98 11.17 -20.35 -11.84
CA MET A 98 10.66 -20.64 -10.51
C MET A 98 10.46 -22.14 -10.22
N LEU A 99 10.74 -23.03 -11.19
CA LEU A 99 10.55 -24.49 -11.06
C LEU A 99 11.42 -25.15 -9.98
N ALA A 100 12.50 -24.52 -9.56
CA ALA A 100 13.30 -25.08 -8.48
C ALA A 100 12.46 -25.20 -7.19
N GLU A 101 12.34 -26.40 -6.66
CA GLU A 101 11.52 -26.72 -5.47
C GLU A 101 11.77 -25.76 -4.30
N LYS A 102 13.02 -25.35 -4.10
CA LYS A 102 13.41 -24.35 -3.09
C LYS A 102 12.76 -23.00 -3.33
N LYS A 103 12.63 -22.55 -4.60
CA LYS A 103 11.98 -21.27 -4.94
C LYS A 103 10.47 -21.35 -4.71
N VAL A 104 9.83 -22.45 -5.11
CA VAL A 104 8.38 -22.68 -4.89
C VAL A 104 8.05 -22.64 -3.39
N ASN A 105 8.81 -23.36 -2.57
CA ASN A 105 8.61 -23.37 -1.12
C ASN A 105 8.84 -22.00 -0.49
N LYS A 106 9.81 -21.24 -0.99
CA LYS A 106 10.08 -19.86 -0.56
C LYS A 106 8.92 -18.92 -0.88
N ILE A 107 8.37 -18.98 -2.10
CA ILE A 107 7.18 -18.21 -2.49
C ILE A 107 5.98 -18.57 -1.63
N ARG A 108 5.73 -19.85 -1.40
CA ARG A 108 4.63 -20.30 -0.52
C ARG A 108 4.77 -19.72 0.88
N GLY A 109 5.95 -19.77 1.49
CA GLY A 109 6.22 -19.19 2.79
C GLY A 109 5.97 -17.67 2.83
N ILE A 110 6.34 -16.95 1.76
CA ILE A 110 6.06 -15.52 1.62
C ILE A 110 4.55 -15.26 1.53
N LEU A 111 3.84 -16.01 0.67
CA LEU A 111 2.38 -15.89 0.51
C LEU A 111 1.66 -16.06 1.83
N GLU A 112 1.99 -17.11 2.60
CA GLU A 112 1.39 -17.33 3.92
C GLU A 112 1.64 -16.17 4.89
N ARG A 113 2.84 -15.58 4.88
CA ARG A 113 3.16 -14.44 5.74
C ARG A 113 2.44 -13.16 5.31
N VAL A 114 2.35 -12.90 4.01
CA VAL A 114 1.56 -11.79 3.49
C VAL A 114 0.10 -11.96 3.91
N ILE A 115 -0.48 -13.15 3.77
CA ILE A 115 -1.85 -13.46 4.18
C ILE A 115 -2.04 -13.21 5.69
N LYS A 116 -1.14 -13.70 6.53
CA LYS A 116 -1.18 -13.47 7.98
C LYS A 116 -1.11 -11.98 8.31
N ASN A 117 -0.22 -11.23 7.63
CA ASN A 117 -0.06 -9.78 7.83
C ASN A 117 -1.32 -9.01 7.42
N VAL A 118 -1.88 -9.32 6.24
CA VAL A 118 -3.12 -8.74 5.73
C VAL A 118 -4.30 -8.96 6.69
N ASN A 119 -4.47 -10.20 7.19
CA ASN A 119 -5.52 -10.53 8.15
C ASN A 119 -5.36 -9.76 9.46
N ARG A 120 -4.15 -9.72 10.03
CA ARG A 120 -3.85 -8.98 11.26
C ARG A 120 -4.19 -7.50 11.15
N ASN A 121 -3.99 -6.93 9.98
CA ASN A 121 -4.21 -5.51 9.73
C ASN A 121 -5.59 -5.17 9.18
N ARG A 122 -6.41 -6.18 8.87
CA ARG A 122 -7.74 -6.03 8.25
C ARG A 122 -7.66 -5.36 6.88
N ASP A 123 -6.60 -5.64 6.13
CA ASP A 123 -6.39 -5.19 4.77
C ASP A 123 -7.21 -6.04 3.78
N LYS A 124 -7.20 -5.63 2.51
CA LYS A 124 -7.62 -6.47 1.40
C LYS A 124 -6.40 -7.09 0.74
N LEU A 125 -6.56 -8.29 0.21
CA LEU A 125 -5.55 -8.98 -0.59
C LEU A 125 -6.14 -9.41 -1.91
N THR A 126 -5.40 -9.14 -2.97
CA THR A 126 -5.56 -9.76 -4.29
C THR A 126 -4.26 -10.47 -4.60
N VAL A 127 -4.31 -11.70 -5.12
CA VAL A 127 -3.11 -12.40 -5.61
C VAL A 127 -3.25 -12.63 -7.10
N ILE A 128 -2.25 -12.19 -7.84
CA ILE A 128 -2.17 -12.28 -9.29
C ILE A 128 -0.91 -13.07 -9.62
N GLY A 129 -1.08 -14.16 -10.36
CA GLY A 129 0.03 -14.93 -10.90
C GLY A 129 0.22 -14.63 -12.37
N PHE A 130 1.45 -14.55 -12.83
CA PHE A 130 1.74 -14.43 -14.26
C PHE A 130 2.66 -15.54 -14.75
N LYS A 131 2.30 -16.14 -15.87
CA LYS A 131 3.06 -17.20 -16.55
C LYS A 131 2.60 -17.38 -18.01
N GLY A 132 3.43 -17.96 -18.85
CA GLY A 132 3.07 -18.19 -20.24
C GLY A 132 2.91 -16.87 -20.99
N ARG A 133 1.71 -16.54 -21.43
CA ARG A 133 1.45 -15.35 -22.22
C ARG A 133 0.64 -14.26 -21.48
N ASP A 134 0.07 -14.62 -20.32
CA ASP A 134 -0.90 -13.77 -19.62
C ASP A 134 -0.78 -13.87 -18.10
N SER A 135 -1.62 -13.13 -17.41
CA SER A 135 -1.74 -13.13 -15.96
C SER A 135 -3.14 -13.56 -15.51
N GLU A 136 -3.22 -14.21 -14.35
CA GLU A 136 -4.46 -14.72 -13.78
C GLU A 136 -4.64 -14.22 -12.34
N VAL A 137 -5.89 -13.86 -12.00
CA VAL A 137 -6.25 -13.54 -10.61
C VAL A 137 -6.51 -14.84 -9.84
N ILE A 138 -5.55 -15.25 -9.02
CA ILE A 138 -5.63 -16.47 -8.19
C ILE A 138 -6.57 -16.25 -7.00
N ILE A 139 -6.39 -15.12 -6.31
CA ILE A 139 -7.24 -14.69 -5.20
C ILE A 139 -7.86 -13.33 -5.56
N PRO A 140 -9.18 -13.23 -5.70
CA PRO A 140 -9.85 -11.96 -5.96
C PRO A 140 -9.75 -11.05 -4.74
N SER A 141 -9.94 -9.72 -4.94
CA SER A 141 -9.88 -8.74 -3.85
C SER A 141 -10.78 -9.11 -2.68
N THR A 142 -10.18 -9.49 -1.57
CA THR A 142 -10.91 -10.02 -0.40
C THR A 142 -10.29 -9.55 0.92
N LYS A 143 -11.14 -9.41 1.94
CA LYS A 143 -10.73 -9.20 3.35
C LYS A 143 -10.51 -10.53 4.09
N ARG A 144 -10.82 -11.68 3.46
CA ARG A 144 -10.71 -13.02 4.04
C ARG A 144 -9.86 -13.94 3.16
N PRO A 145 -8.56 -13.65 2.97
CA PRO A 145 -7.72 -14.42 2.06
C PRO A 145 -7.50 -15.88 2.50
N ASN A 146 -7.68 -16.21 3.78
CA ASN A 146 -7.54 -17.59 4.28
C ASN A 146 -8.47 -18.60 3.59
N SER A 147 -9.65 -18.17 3.13
CA SER A 147 -10.60 -19.05 2.41
C SER A 147 -10.09 -19.48 1.03
N PHE A 148 -8.95 -18.97 0.60
CA PHE A 148 -8.36 -19.28 -0.71
C PHE A 148 -7.01 -20.02 -0.60
N LEU A 149 -6.59 -20.44 0.59
CA LEU A 149 -5.29 -21.14 0.79
C LEU A 149 -5.16 -22.39 -0.08
N ASP A 150 -6.24 -23.19 -0.21
CA ASP A 150 -6.27 -24.38 -1.06
C ASP A 150 -5.98 -24.08 -2.55
N LYS A 151 -6.22 -22.85 -3.01
CA LYS A 151 -5.89 -22.44 -4.37
C LYS A 151 -4.38 -22.25 -4.55
N LEU A 152 -3.67 -21.89 -3.48
CA LEU A 152 -2.21 -21.71 -3.53
C LEU A 152 -1.49 -23.07 -3.74
N ASP A 153 -2.06 -24.15 -3.24
CA ASP A 153 -1.51 -25.50 -3.43
C ASP A 153 -1.62 -26.00 -4.88
N LYS A 154 -2.55 -25.42 -5.64
CA LYS A 154 -2.79 -25.77 -7.06
C LYS A 154 -1.99 -24.88 -8.02
N ILE A 155 -1.16 -23.97 -7.52
CA ILE A 155 -0.33 -23.11 -8.36
C ILE A 155 0.70 -23.98 -9.10
N THR A 156 0.61 -23.99 -10.43
CA THR A 156 1.61 -24.62 -11.28
C THR A 156 2.58 -23.57 -11.80
N VAL A 157 3.87 -23.82 -11.67
CA VAL A 157 4.93 -22.97 -12.20
C VAL A 157 5.44 -23.49 -13.54
N GLY A 158 5.87 -22.60 -14.42
CA GLY A 158 6.42 -22.97 -15.73
C GLY A 158 6.06 -21.96 -16.83
N GLY A 159 6.79 -22.02 -17.94
CA GLY A 159 6.58 -21.15 -19.10
C GLY A 159 7.35 -19.83 -19.04
N THR A 160 6.89 -18.87 -19.81
CA THR A 160 7.48 -17.55 -19.99
C THR A 160 6.98 -16.54 -18.94
N THR A 161 7.56 -15.33 -18.92
CA THR A 161 7.42 -14.31 -17.87
C THR A 161 6.72 -13.05 -18.41
N PRO A 162 5.37 -13.01 -18.49
CA PRO A 162 4.60 -11.83 -18.91
C PRO A 162 4.42 -10.85 -17.74
N MET A 163 5.51 -10.31 -17.21
CA MET A 163 5.49 -9.44 -16.02
C MET A 163 4.62 -8.21 -16.22
N ALA A 164 4.69 -7.58 -17.41
CA ALA A 164 3.89 -6.40 -17.72
C ALA A 164 2.38 -6.67 -17.62
N SER A 165 1.90 -7.85 -18.07
CA SER A 165 0.50 -8.26 -17.94
C SER A 165 0.07 -8.40 -16.47
N GLY A 166 0.95 -8.95 -15.63
CA GLY A 166 0.70 -9.04 -14.17
C GLY A 166 0.57 -7.67 -13.51
N LEU A 167 1.45 -6.75 -13.88
CA LEU A 167 1.45 -5.37 -13.38
C LEU A 167 0.22 -4.60 -13.86
N GLU A 168 -0.11 -4.67 -15.16
CA GLU A 168 -1.29 -4.02 -15.75
C GLU A 168 -2.56 -4.42 -15.01
N LYS A 169 -2.76 -5.72 -14.80
CA LYS A 169 -3.93 -6.25 -14.05
C LYS A 169 -3.98 -5.78 -12.60
N ALA A 170 -2.83 -5.72 -11.95
CA ALA A 170 -2.74 -5.20 -10.58
C ALA A 170 -3.09 -3.71 -10.49
N ILE A 171 -2.56 -2.92 -11.42
CA ILE A 171 -2.85 -1.48 -11.51
C ILE A 171 -4.35 -1.25 -11.69
N GLU A 172 -4.99 -1.97 -12.62
CA GLU A 172 -6.43 -1.86 -12.87
C GLU A 172 -7.25 -2.12 -11.59
N ILE A 173 -6.95 -3.21 -10.88
CA ILE A 173 -7.65 -3.57 -9.65
C ILE A 173 -7.42 -2.52 -8.56
N LEU A 174 -6.18 -2.07 -8.37
CA LEU A 174 -5.84 -1.08 -7.35
C LEU A 174 -6.43 0.30 -7.64
N LYS A 175 -6.48 0.73 -8.91
CA LYS A 175 -7.17 1.97 -9.33
C LYS A 175 -8.66 1.93 -8.96
N ASN A 176 -9.32 0.81 -9.18
CA ASN A 176 -10.73 0.64 -8.84
C ASN A 176 -10.98 0.63 -7.32
N GLU A 177 -10.06 0.06 -6.54
CA GLU A 177 -10.14 0.11 -5.07
C GLU A 177 -9.84 1.51 -4.52
N ASN A 178 -8.88 2.23 -5.12
CA ASN A 178 -8.51 3.59 -4.70
C ASN A 178 -9.67 4.59 -4.88
N LYS A 179 -10.45 4.46 -5.96
CA LYS A 179 -11.66 5.29 -6.19
C LYS A 179 -12.65 5.25 -5.02
N LYS A 180 -12.66 4.16 -4.23
CA LYS A 180 -13.52 4.00 -3.06
C LYS A 180 -13.03 4.76 -1.82
N GLY A 181 -11.77 5.22 -1.82
CA GLY A 181 -11.16 6.03 -0.76
C GLY A 181 -11.02 5.37 0.61
N GLU A 182 -11.27 4.06 0.73
CA GLU A 182 -11.23 3.33 2.00
C GLU A 182 -9.86 2.71 2.30
N PHE A 183 -9.08 2.42 1.25
CA PHE A 183 -7.84 1.65 1.33
C PHE A 183 -6.72 2.37 0.57
N ILE A 184 -5.51 2.28 1.10
CA ILE A 184 -4.30 2.74 0.42
C ILE A 184 -3.90 1.66 -0.59
N PRO A 185 -3.74 1.98 -1.88
CA PRO A 185 -3.33 1.01 -2.87
C PRO A 185 -1.85 0.65 -2.67
N MET A 186 -1.57 -0.66 -2.57
CA MET A 186 -0.22 -1.18 -2.40
C MET A 186 0.00 -2.35 -3.36
N LEU A 187 1.12 -2.34 -4.08
CA LEU A 187 1.57 -3.43 -4.91
C LEU A 187 2.80 -4.08 -4.30
N ILE A 188 2.84 -5.40 -4.26
CA ILE A 188 4.00 -6.20 -3.90
C ILE A 188 4.30 -7.11 -5.08
N LEU A 189 5.46 -6.94 -5.71
CA LEU A 189 5.94 -7.79 -6.80
C LEU A 189 6.95 -8.80 -6.27
N LEU A 190 6.75 -10.06 -6.60
CA LEU A 190 7.69 -11.16 -6.36
C LEU A 190 8.17 -11.68 -7.71
N SER A 191 9.41 -11.38 -8.13
CA SER A 191 9.94 -11.77 -9.43
C SER A 191 11.46 -11.87 -9.41
N ASP A 192 12.03 -12.60 -10.37
CA ASP A 192 13.47 -12.62 -10.65
C ASP A 192 13.91 -11.55 -11.67
N GLY A 193 12.97 -10.70 -12.13
CA GLY A 193 13.28 -9.55 -12.97
C GLY A 193 13.60 -9.87 -14.44
N MET A 194 13.20 -11.05 -14.94
CA MET A 194 13.48 -11.49 -16.32
C MET A 194 12.23 -11.52 -17.21
N PRO A 195 11.60 -10.36 -17.54
CA PRO A 195 10.45 -10.32 -18.42
C PRO A 195 10.87 -10.72 -19.85
N ASN A 196 10.12 -11.65 -20.44
CA ASN A 196 10.39 -12.13 -21.80
C ASN A 196 9.15 -12.12 -22.72
N VAL A 197 7.99 -11.70 -22.21
CA VAL A 197 6.76 -11.50 -22.97
C VAL A 197 6.27 -10.09 -22.78
N GLY A 198 6.07 -9.35 -23.87
CA GLY A 198 5.49 -8.02 -23.87
C GLY A 198 3.96 -8.04 -23.79
N LEU A 199 3.36 -6.88 -23.58
CA LEU A 199 1.91 -6.71 -23.61
C LEU A 199 1.35 -7.03 -24.99
N THR A 200 0.25 -7.76 -25.02
CA THR A 200 -0.46 -8.08 -26.24
C THR A 200 -1.64 -7.14 -26.40
N ASP A 201 -1.76 -6.50 -27.56
CA ASP A 201 -2.94 -5.68 -27.87
C ASP A 201 -4.18 -6.59 -27.89
N SER A 202 -5.17 -6.26 -27.05
CA SER A 202 -6.42 -7.01 -26.92
C SER A 202 -7.20 -7.13 -28.24
N TYR A 203 -7.02 -6.16 -29.15
CA TYR A 203 -7.72 -6.10 -30.44
C TYR A 203 -6.98 -6.84 -31.55
N ASN A 204 -5.65 -6.74 -31.62
CA ASN A 204 -4.88 -7.20 -32.77
C ASN A 204 -3.95 -8.40 -32.45
N LYS A 205 -3.89 -8.86 -31.20
CA LYS A 205 -2.96 -9.89 -30.69
C LYS A 205 -1.48 -9.62 -31.07
N LYS A 206 -1.14 -8.37 -31.37
CA LYS A 206 0.24 -7.96 -31.64
C LYS A 206 0.91 -7.53 -30.35
N VAL A 207 2.14 -7.94 -30.15
CA VAL A 207 2.98 -7.47 -29.04
C VAL A 207 3.23 -5.98 -29.23
N ARG A 208 2.90 -5.15 -28.23
CA ARG A 208 2.98 -3.68 -28.32
C ARG A 208 4.42 -3.19 -28.31
N GLY A 209 5.34 -3.89 -27.68
CA GLY A 209 6.70 -3.40 -27.52
C GLY A 209 7.69 -4.45 -27.07
N SER A 210 8.82 -3.98 -26.57
CA SER A 210 9.79 -4.83 -25.89
C SER A 210 9.26 -5.19 -24.50
N PRO A 211 9.36 -6.46 -24.05
CA PRO A 211 8.94 -6.89 -22.71
C PRO A 211 9.47 -5.99 -21.59
N ILE A 212 10.71 -5.53 -21.72
CA ILE A 212 11.36 -4.64 -20.75
C ILE A 212 10.70 -3.25 -20.77
N ASN A 213 10.50 -2.67 -21.96
CA ASN A 213 9.91 -1.34 -22.07
C ASN A 213 8.46 -1.31 -21.55
N ASP A 214 7.70 -2.38 -21.79
CA ASP A 214 6.34 -2.51 -21.26
C ASP A 214 6.33 -2.55 -19.73
N VAL A 215 7.27 -3.28 -19.10
CA VAL A 215 7.42 -3.32 -17.64
C VAL A 215 7.81 -1.94 -17.09
N LEU A 216 8.72 -1.23 -17.73
CA LEU A 216 9.14 0.09 -17.27
C LEU A 216 8.01 1.13 -17.40
N ALA A 217 7.21 1.06 -18.49
CA ALA A 217 6.01 1.88 -18.65
C ALA A 217 4.99 1.62 -17.51
N MET A 218 4.82 0.37 -17.08
CA MET A 218 4.00 0.06 -15.89
C MET A 218 4.56 0.69 -14.62
N GLY A 219 5.89 0.85 -14.51
CA GLY A 219 6.52 1.56 -13.39
C GLY A 219 6.09 3.03 -13.32
N GLU A 220 6.10 3.72 -14.45
CA GLU A 220 5.61 5.10 -14.55
C GLU A 220 4.12 5.19 -14.20
N GLU A 221 3.30 4.25 -14.71
CA GLU A 221 1.86 4.21 -14.41
C GLU A 221 1.57 3.95 -12.93
N LEU A 222 2.38 3.13 -12.25
CA LEU A 222 2.30 2.92 -10.80
C LEU A 222 2.55 4.22 -10.03
N ALA A 223 3.57 5.00 -10.43
CA ALA A 223 3.89 6.28 -9.81
C ALA A 223 2.78 7.32 -10.03
N GLU A 224 2.26 7.45 -11.26
CA GLU A 224 1.17 8.37 -11.61
C GLU A 224 -0.11 8.09 -10.78
N ASN A 225 -0.42 6.82 -10.58
CA ASN A 225 -1.59 6.41 -9.79
C ASN A 225 -1.34 6.37 -8.29
N LYS A 226 -0.16 6.80 -7.82
CA LYS A 226 0.24 6.84 -6.41
C LYS A 226 0.06 5.49 -5.72
N ILE A 227 0.39 4.40 -6.43
CA ILE A 227 0.35 3.05 -5.89
C ILE A 227 1.66 2.79 -5.15
N TYR A 228 1.57 2.52 -3.85
CA TYR A 228 2.76 2.20 -3.05
C TYR A 228 3.35 0.86 -3.50
N THR A 229 4.56 0.87 -4.04
CA THR A 229 5.15 -0.28 -4.71
C THR A 229 6.31 -0.85 -3.92
N ILE A 230 6.29 -2.16 -3.70
CA ILE A 230 7.36 -2.95 -3.06
C ILE A 230 7.76 -4.04 -4.04
N ILE A 231 9.04 -4.10 -4.38
CA ILE A 231 9.59 -5.10 -5.27
C ILE A 231 10.55 -5.99 -4.49
N ILE A 232 10.32 -7.28 -4.55
CA ILE A 232 11.07 -8.31 -3.86
C ILE A 232 11.70 -9.21 -4.93
N ASP A 233 13.03 -9.13 -5.02
CA ASP A 233 13.82 -9.84 -6.00
C ASP A 233 14.33 -11.17 -5.45
N PHE A 234 14.24 -12.23 -6.30
CA PHE A 234 14.70 -13.57 -5.96
C PHE A 234 15.99 -13.99 -6.69
N GLU A 235 16.52 -13.13 -7.56
CA GLU A 235 17.66 -13.52 -8.38
C GLU A 235 18.99 -13.38 -7.65
N LYS A 236 19.88 -14.38 -7.89
CA LYS A 236 21.28 -14.34 -7.47
C LYS A 236 22.06 -13.41 -8.36
N LYS A 237 22.48 -12.27 -7.81
CA LYS A 237 23.39 -11.29 -8.41
C LYS A 237 23.31 -11.25 -9.94
N HIS A 238 22.65 -10.23 -10.45
CA HIS A 238 22.52 -9.99 -11.90
C HIS A 238 23.86 -10.12 -12.61
N LYS A 239 24.08 -11.25 -13.28
CA LYS A 239 25.32 -11.55 -13.99
C LYS A 239 25.56 -10.65 -15.21
N HIS A 240 24.56 -9.87 -15.64
CA HIS A 240 24.54 -9.14 -16.91
C HIS A 240 24.23 -7.64 -16.79
N GLY A 241 24.49 -7.02 -15.69
CA GLY A 241 24.59 -5.54 -15.57
C GLY A 241 23.29 -4.74 -15.51
N ARG A 242 22.13 -5.25 -15.95
CA ARG A 242 20.85 -4.53 -15.90
C ARG A 242 19.86 -5.23 -14.99
N ASN A 243 19.39 -4.52 -13.94
CA ASN A 243 18.41 -5.03 -13.02
C ASN A 243 17.05 -4.35 -13.26
N ILE A 244 16.15 -5.05 -13.96
CA ILE A 244 14.82 -4.54 -14.33
C ILE A 244 13.96 -4.30 -13.08
N ASN A 245 14.06 -5.14 -12.05
CA ASN A 245 13.34 -4.96 -10.79
C ASN A 245 13.75 -3.67 -10.08
N MET A 246 15.04 -3.34 -10.10
CA MET A 246 15.55 -2.09 -9.53
C MET A 246 15.11 -0.87 -10.33
N GLU A 247 15.15 -0.93 -11.67
CA GLU A 247 14.67 0.14 -12.54
C GLU A 247 13.17 0.37 -12.36
N LEU A 248 12.38 -0.71 -12.27
CA LEU A 248 10.95 -0.64 -12.00
C LEU A 248 10.66 0.01 -10.64
N ALA A 249 11.43 -0.36 -9.60
CA ALA A 249 11.30 0.28 -8.29
C ALA A 249 11.60 1.78 -8.35
N PHE A 250 12.61 2.18 -9.11
CA PHE A 250 12.95 3.57 -9.30
C PHE A 250 11.85 4.36 -10.01
N LEU A 251 11.32 3.84 -11.13
CA LEU A 251 10.27 4.49 -11.91
C LEU A 251 8.93 4.57 -11.17
N SER A 252 8.60 3.53 -10.39
CA SER A 252 7.38 3.50 -9.59
C SER A 252 7.46 4.31 -8.29
N ASN A 253 8.58 5.00 -8.00
CA ASN A 253 8.87 5.59 -6.69
C ASN A 253 8.74 4.59 -5.54
N GLY A 254 9.00 3.31 -5.83
CA GLY A 254 8.81 2.18 -4.92
C GLY A 254 10.05 1.82 -4.12
N ARG A 255 9.98 0.65 -3.47
CA ARG A 255 11.06 0.06 -2.67
C ARG A 255 11.54 -1.24 -3.30
N TYR A 256 12.84 -1.44 -3.30
CA TYR A 256 13.49 -2.65 -3.79
C TYR A 256 14.13 -3.42 -2.64
N TYR A 257 13.90 -4.73 -2.61
CA TYR A 257 14.46 -5.65 -1.64
C TYR A 257 15.04 -6.87 -2.34
N ASP A 258 16.33 -7.14 -2.10
CA ASP A 258 16.98 -8.37 -2.52
C ASP A 258 16.85 -9.43 -1.40
N LEU A 259 16.18 -10.55 -1.70
CA LEU A 259 15.99 -11.61 -0.72
C LEU A 259 17.18 -12.55 -0.57
N GLU A 260 18.13 -12.55 -1.49
CA GLU A 260 19.29 -13.42 -1.36
C GLU A 260 20.32 -12.94 -0.34
N GLU A 261 20.39 -11.63 -0.14
CA GLU A 261 21.24 -11.06 0.93
C GLU A 261 20.67 -11.32 2.34
N ILE A 262 19.49 -11.99 2.42
CA ILE A 262 18.78 -12.16 3.68
C ILE A 262 18.87 -13.61 4.14
N TYR A 263 19.56 -13.83 5.28
CA TYR A 263 19.79 -15.15 5.87
C TYR A 263 18.49 -15.93 6.22
N ASN A 264 17.40 -15.20 6.59
CA ASN A 264 16.07 -15.76 6.87
C ASN A 264 14.99 -14.98 6.12
N PRO A 265 14.66 -15.38 4.89
CA PRO A 265 13.67 -14.68 4.04
C PRO A 265 12.31 -14.51 4.74
N ASP A 266 11.89 -15.50 5.47
CA ASP A 266 10.60 -15.49 6.16
C ASP A 266 10.49 -14.40 7.23
N ILE A 267 11.51 -14.24 8.07
CA ILE A 267 11.53 -13.21 9.11
C ILE A 267 11.68 -11.83 8.46
N ALA A 268 12.41 -11.76 7.36
CA ALA A 268 12.62 -10.51 6.64
C ALA A 268 11.33 -9.97 6.03
N ILE A 269 10.51 -10.81 5.43
CA ILE A 269 9.22 -10.40 4.86
C ILE A 269 8.31 -9.75 5.94
N ASP A 270 8.20 -10.37 7.10
CA ASP A 270 7.41 -9.76 8.19
C ASP A 270 7.96 -8.39 8.63
N LYS A 271 9.30 -8.26 8.68
CA LYS A 271 9.95 -7.00 9.00
C LYS A 271 9.74 -5.96 7.90
N ILE A 272 9.91 -6.34 6.62
CA ILE A 272 9.66 -5.47 5.46
C ILE A 272 8.21 -4.98 5.49
N LEU A 273 7.23 -5.89 5.56
CA LEU A 273 5.82 -5.52 5.56
C LEU A 273 5.44 -4.65 6.76
N THR A 274 6.02 -4.91 7.94
CA THR A 274 5.78 -4.10 9.14
C THR A 274 6.42 -2.72 9.01
N TYR A 275 7.66 -2.64 8.48
CA TYR A 275 8.37 -1.38 8.26
C TYR A 275 7.64 -0.53 7.22
N GLU A 276 7.36 -1.08 6.04
CA GLU A 276 6.70 -0.38 4.95
C GLU A 276 5.30 0.10 5.33
N ARG A 277 4.60 -0.70 6.12
CA ARG A 277 3.30 -0.30 6.65
C ARG A 277 3.37 0.87 7.63
N ASN A 278 4.43 0.98 8.40
CA ASN A 278 4.63 2.11 9.31
C ASN A 278 5.00 3.40 8.55
N MET A 279 5.42 3.27 7.29
CA MET A 279 5.73 4.38 6.39
C MET A 279 4.49 4.89 5.63
N LEU A 280 3.42 4.07 5.48
CA LEU A 280 2.11 4.47 4.98
C LEU A 280 1.38 5.33 6.02
#